data_8e26f08c8b33ca105b0d9c9e0e3dc535
#
_entry.id   8e26f08c8b33ca105b0d9c9e0e3dc535
#
_cell.length_a   1.000
_cell.length_b   1.000
_cell.length_c   1.000
_cell.angle_alpha   90.00
_cell.angle_beta   90.00
_cell.angle_gamma   90.00
#
_symmetry.space_group_name_H-M   'P 1'
#
loop_
_entity.id
_entity.type
_entity.pdbx_description
1 polymer ?
#
loop_
_entity_poly.entity_id
_entity_poly.type
_entity_poly.pdbx_seq_one_letter_code
_entity_poly.pdbx_strand_id
1 'polypeptide(L)'
;MKIPKSLIAGVGVLVLGASALVQAAPPDPRGDDHGGPQGQHEQHGDDHRGPQDDRRGGPPQDFGPVRQIIRDNHGQFSRGAPPPPNVRLVRGRPLPHGYYGERLDGRALARLPVYPGYEWRRSGPDVVLIAVGTGIVYEILDGVLN
;
A
#
# COMPACT_ATOMS: atom_id res chain seq x y z
N MET A 1 23.92 -32.47 -32.82
CA MET A 1 24.21 -31.02 -32.67
C MET A 1 24.49 -30.75 -31.21
N LYS A 2 25.67 -30.23 -30.90
CA LYS A 2 26.21 -30.09 -29.54
C LYS A 2 25.85 -28.69 -29.02
N ILE A 3 25.32 -28.62 -27.80
CA ILE A 3 25.02 -27.38 -27.09
C ILE A 3 26.22 -27.03 -26.20
N PRO A 4 26.82 -25.83 -26.28
CA PRO A 4 27.90 -25.43 -25.38
C PRO A 4 27.33 -24.92 -24.05
N LYS A 5 27.87 -25.42 -22.95
CA LYS A 5 27.67 -24.93 -21.59
C LYS A 5 28.62 -23.75 -21.32
N SER A 6 28.10 -22.56 -21.13
CA SER A 6 28.91 -21.41 -20.69
C SER A 6 28.79 -21.25 -19.18
N LEU A 7 29.85 -21.54 -18.48
CA LEU A 7 30.10 -21.17 -17.08
C LEU A 7 30.55 -19.70 -17.03
N ILE A 8 29.83 -18.86 -16.29
CA ILE A 8 30.32 -17.54 -15.91
C ILE A 8 30.40 -17.53 -14.39
N ALA A 9 31.67 -17.55 -13.92
CA ALA A 9 32.04 -17.29 -12.56
C ALA A 9 32.08 -15.77 -12.34
N GLY A 10 31.22 -15.25 -11.46
CA GLY A 10 31.22 -13.83 -11.07
C GLY A 10 31.81 -13.65 -9.68
N VAL A 11 32.83 -12.84 -9.64
CA VAL A 11 33.69 -12.46 -8.50
C VAL A 11 32.89 -11.68 -7.46
N GLY A 12 32.99 -12.12 -6.19
CA GLY A 12 32.45 -11.39 -5.03
C GLY A 12 33.38 -10.24 -4.66
N VAL A 13 32.81 -9.05 -4.49
CA VAL A 13 33.51 -7.90 -3.87
C VAL A 13 32.97 -7.75 -2.44
N LEU A 14 33.88 -7.94 -1.51
CA LEU A 14 33.68 -7.79 -0.07
C LEU A 14 34.02 -6.35 0.30
N VAL A 15 33.03 -5.53 0.65
CA VAL A 15 33.25 -4.16 1.15
C VAL A 15 33.14 -4.17 2.67
N LEU A 16 34.24 -4.03 3.35
CA LEU A 16 34.37 -3.76 4.78
C LEU A 16 34.12 -2.27 5.02
N GLY A 17 32.99 -1.91 5.60
CA GLY A 17 32.67 -0.55 6.02
C GLY A 17 33.04 -0.31 7.49
N ALA A 18 33.85 0.71 7.72
CA ALA A 18 34.44 1.10 9.00
C ALA A 18 33.42 1.63 10.01
N SER A 19 33.65 1.25 11.27
CA SER A 19 32.95 1.73 12.46
C SER A 19 33.29 3.18 12.78
N ALA A 20 32.34 4.06 12.94
CA ALA A 20 32.52 5.40 13.49
C ALA A 20 32.32 5.39 15.01
N LEU A 21 33.31 5.87 15.72
CA LEU A 21 33.36 6.07 17.16
C LEU A 21 32.38 7.16 17.60
N VAL A 22 31.53 6.82 18.55
CA VAL A 22 30.69 7.76 19.29
C VAL A 22 31.58 8.36 20.39
N GLN A 23 31.87 9.68 20.31
CA GLN A 23 32.43 10.45 21.41
C GLN A 23 31.31 10.90 22.35
N ALA A 24 31.39 10.42 23.57
CA ALA A 24 30.59 10.91 24.68
C ALA A 24 31.14 12.25 25.17
N ALA A 25 30.29 13.29 25.22
CA ALA A 25 30.61 14.54 25.88
C ALA A 25 30.26 14.45 27.37
N PRO A 26 31.06 15.05 28.29
CA PRO A 26 30.83 15.01 29.72
C PRO A 26 29.71 15.99 30.17
N PRO A 27 29.05 15.73 31.30
CA PRO A 27 28.03 16.59 31.84
C PRO A 27 28.63 17.76 32.63
N ASP A 28 28.17 18.99 32.36
CA ASP A 28 28.43 20.16 33.20
C ASP A 28 27.45 20.21 34.39
N PRO A 29 27.95 20.43 35.62
CA PRO A 29 27.13 20.65 36.80
C PRO A 29 27.13 22.12 37.16
N ARG A 30 25.97 22.73 37.29
CA ARG A 30 25.56 23.95 38.06
C ARG A 30 24.45 24.65 37.32
N GLY A 31 23.37 25.02 37.93
CA GLY A 31 23.00 25.36 39.31
C GLY A 31 21.87 26.37 39.24
N ASP A 32 21.00 26.30 40.21
CA ASP A 32 20.18 27.36 40.73
C ASP A 32 18.81 27.64 40.11
N ASP A 33 17.84 27.16 40.85
CA ASP A 33 16.61 27.77 41.35
C ASP A 33 16.11 29.06 40.68
N HIS A 34 14.90 29.00 40.19
CA HIS A 34 13.86 29.97 40.50
C HIS A 34 12.47 29.38 40.30
N GLY A 35 11.74 29.25 41.40
CA GLY A 35 10.33 28.94 41.42
C GLY A 35 9.48 30.06 40.86
N GLY A 36 8.36 29.70 40.25
CA GLY A 36 7.31 30.61 39.82
C GLY A 36 6.10 29.84 39.29
N PRO A 37 4.89 30.31 39.45
CA PRO A 37 3.74 29.50 39.81
C PRO A 37 2.98 28.91 38.67
N GLN A 38 2.24 27.85 39.01
CA GLN A 38 1.21 27.11 38.27
C GLN A 38 0.40 27.97 37.28
N GLY A 39 0.54 27.63 36.00
CA GLY A 39 -0.44 27.91 34.97
C GLY A 39 -0.94 26.58 34.41
N GLN A 40 -2.15 26.21 34.76
CA GLN A 40 -2.89 25.15 34.16
C GLN A 40 -3.17 25.55 32.69
N HIS A 41 -2.43 25.00 31.77
CA HIS A 41 -2.82 24.99 30.37
C HIS A 41 -3.38 23.61 30.08
N GLU A 42 -4.69 23.56 29.95
CA GLU A 42 -5.42 22.46 29.31
C GLU A 42 -4.83 22.31 27.93
N GLN A 43 -4.01 21.25 27.76
CA GLN A 43 -3.58 20.79 26.44
C GLN A 43 -4.79 20.14 25.77
N HIS A 44 -5.51 20.92 24.97
CA HIS A 44 -6.22 20.36 23.85
C HIS A 44 -5.17 19.74 22.93
N GLY A 45 -5.05 18.44 23.01
CA GLY A 45 -4.33 17.65 22.02
C GLY A 45 -5.11 17.69 20.72
N ASP A 46 -4.85 18.68 19.90
CA ASP A 46 -5.17 18.62 18.48
C ASP A 46 -4.26 17.58 17.86
N ASP A 47 -4.74 16.35 17.83
CA ASP A 47 -4.21 15.30 16.97
C ASP A 47 -4.41 15.70 15.50
N HIS A 48 -3.65 16.71 15.07
CA HIS A 48 -3.36 16.91 13.67
C HIS A 48 -2.46 15.76 13.23
N ARG A 49 -3.09 14.59 12.97
CA ARG A 49 -2.52 13.65 12.03
C ARG A 49 -2.44 14.38 10.71
N GLY A 50 -1.30 15.02 10.49
CA GLY A 50 -0.93 15.55 9.18
C GLY A 50 -1.08 14.43 8.14
N PRO A 51 -1.30 14.77 6.86
CA PRO A 51 -1.37 13.77 5.81
C PRO A 51 -0.13 12.89 5.93
N GLN A 52 -0.31 11.61 6.22
CA GLN A 52 0.77 10.64 6.17
C GLN A 52 1.27 10.66 4.74
N ASP A 53 2.47 11.19 4.61
CA ASP A 53 3.25 11.26 3.39
C ASP A 53 3.49 9.82 2.92
N ASP A 54 2.59 9.30 2.08
CA ASP A 54 2.66 7.98 1.44
C ASP A 54 3.78 7.97 0.38
N ARG A 55 4.98 8.43 0.79
CA ARG A 55 6.18 8.47 -0.06
C ARG A 55 6.75 7.09 -0.40
N ARG A 56 6.10 6.02 0.01
CA ARG A 56 6.38 4.67 -0.47
C ARG A 56 5.29 4.30 -1.47
N GLY A 57 5.51 4.55 -2.73
CA GLY A 57 4.65 4.38 -3.91
C GLY A 57 3.76 3.12 -4.04
N GLY A 58 3.24 2.60 -2.97
CA GLY A 58 2.28 1.50 -2.92
C GLY A 58 0.86 1.97 -2.58
N PRO A 59 -0.16 1.11 -2.77
CA PRO A 59 -1.52 1.43 -2.38
C PRO A 59 -1.64 1.65 -0.86
N PRO A 60 -2.59 2.48 -0.38
CA PRO A 60 -2.81 2.72 1.04
C PRO A 60 -3.31 1.45 1.74
N GLN A 61 -3.29 1.46 3.07
CA GLN A 61 -3.92 0.40 3.86
C GLN A 61 -5.42 0.66 4.08
N ASP A 62 -5.84 1.91 4.02
CA ASP A 62 -7.24 2.29 4.15
C ASP A 62 -7.84 2.65 2.77
N PHE A 63 -8.83 1.88 2.37
CA PHE A 63 -9.61 2.05 1.14
C PHE A 63 -11.00 2.66 1.39
N GLY A 64 -11.26 3.19 2.57
CA GLY A 64 -12.49 3.93 2.88
C GLY A 64 -12.80 5.04 1.88
N PRO A 65 -11.84 5.91 1.56
CA PRO A 65 -12.00 6.96 0.54
C PRO A 65 -12.36 6.40 -0.85
N VAL A 66 -11.75 5.28 -1.26
CA VAL A 66 -12.05 4.64 -2.55
C VAL A 66 -13.45 4.07 -2.57
N ARG A 67 -13.90 3.45 -1.49
CA ARG A 67 -15.30 2.98 -1.34
C ARG A 67 -16.29 4.14 -1.45
N GLN A 68 -15.95 5.30 -0.89
CA GLN A 68 -16.79 6.48 -1.00
C GLN A 68 -16.85 7.00 -2.44
N ILE A 69 -15.71 7.07 -3.14
CA ILE A 69 -15.68 7.47 -4.56
C ILE A 69 -16.60 6.59 -5.40
N ILE A 70 -16.58 5.27 -5.18
CA ILE A 70 -17.43 4.33 -5.94
C ILE A 70 -18.92 4.60 -5.63
N ARG A 71 -19.28 4.78 -4.37
CA ARG A 71 -20.68 5.09 -3.97
C ARG A 71 -21.18 6.40 -4.59
N ASP A 72 -20.37 7.45 -4.53
CA ASP A 72 -20.74 8.77 -5.04
C ASP A 72 -20.84 8.80 -6.58
N ASN A 73 -20.17 7.88 -7.26
CA ASN A 73 -20.16 7.75 -8.71
C ASN A 73 -20.80 6.44 -9.19
N HIS A 74 -21.70 5.85 -8.42
CA HIS A 74 -22.26 4.52 -8.66
C HIS A 74 -22.76 4.32 -10.11
N GLY A 75 -23.36 5.32 -10.74
CA GLY A 75 -23.83 5.25 -12.12
C GLY A 75 -22.74 5.05 -13.19
N GLN A 76 -21.47 5.15 -12.81
CA GLN A 76 -20.31 4.92 -13.71
C GLN A 76 -19.64 3.56 -13.48
N PHE A 77 -20.09 2.84 -12.45
CA PHE A 77 -19.59 1.53 -12.10
C PHE A 77 -20.66 0.48 -12.39
N SER A 78 -20.37 -0.41 -13.32
CA SER A 78 -21.24 -1.54 -13.61
C SER A 78 -20.75 -2.80 -12.91
N ARG A 79 -21.71 -3.60 -12.44
CA ARG A 79 -21.43 -4.91 -11.87
C ARG A 79 -20.79 -5.83 -12.90
N GLY A 80 -19.82 -6.66 -12.48
CA GLY A 80 -19.22 -7.68 -13.32
C GLY A 80 -20.00 -8.98 -13.33
N ALA A 81 -19.60 -9.92 -14.20
CA ALA A 81 -20.10 -11.28 -14.13
C ALA A 81 -19.65 -11.92 -12.80
N PRO A 82 -20.53 -12.74 -12.17
CA PRO A 82 -20.15 -13.46 -10.97
C PRO A 82 -18.96 -14.39 -11.25
N PRO A 83 -18.00 -14.51 -10.30
CA PRO A 83 -16.91 -15.45 -10.46
C PRO A 83 -17.44 -16.89 -10.52
N PRO A 84 -16.75 -17.81 -11.20
CA PRO A 84 -17.09 -19.22 -11.17
C PRO A 84 -17.18 -19.77 -9.73
N PRO A 85 -18.04 -20.76 -9.44
CA PRO A 85 -18.31 -21.20 -8.06
C PRO A 85 -17.09 -21.77 -7.33
N ASN A 86 -16.07 -22.19 -8.05
CA ASN A 86 -14.79 -22.68 -7.51
C ASN A 86 -13.73 -21.58 -7.32
N VAL A 87 -14.04 -20.34 -7.71
CA VAL A 87 -13.13 -19.20 -7.59
C VAL A 87 -13.42 -18.44 -6.31
N ARG A 88 -12.44 -18.41 -5.41
CA ARG A 88 -12.45 -17.56 -4.22
C ARG A 88 -11.27 -16.60 -4.27
N LEU A 89 -11.56 -15.33 -4.18
CA LEU A 89 -10.54 -14.29 -4.06
C LEU A 89 -10.15 -14.14 -2.59
N VAL A 90 -8.86 -14.13 -2.32
CA VAL A 90 -8.34 -13.99 -0.96
C VAL A 90 -7.23 -12.96 -0.97
N ARG A 91 -7.32 -11.97 -0.10
CA ARG A 91 -6.30 -10.94 0.08
C ARG A 91 -4.95 -11.56 0.40
N GLY A 92 -3.88 -11.06 -0.22
CA GLY A 92 -2.52 -11.59 -0.06
C GLY A 92 -2.23 -12.88 -0.83
N ARG A 93 -3.20 -13.40 -1.60
CA ARG A 93 -2.99 -14.59 -2.42
C ARG A 93 -3.08 -14.27 -3.91
N PRO A 94 -2.38 -15.03 -4.77
CA PRO A 94 -2.53 -14.88 -6.21
C PRO A 94 -3.93 -15.27 -6.65
N LEU A 95 -4.38 -14.66 -7.75
CA LEU A 95 -5.63 -15.05 -8.41
C LEU A 95 -5.59 -16.55 -8.79
N PRO A 96 -6.73 -17.25 -8.69
CA PRO A 96 -6.84 -18.60 -9.18
C PRO A 96 -6.48 -18.70 -10.67
N HIS A 97 -5.82 -19.79 -11.06
CA HIS A 97 -5.42 -20.00 -12.44
C HIS A 97 -6.59 -19.86 -13.45
N GLY A 98 -6.36 -19.06 -14.48
CA GLY A 98 -7.35 -18.80 -15.53
C GLY A 98 -8.43 -17.78 -15.16
N TYR A 99 -8.40 -17.21 -13.96
CA TYR A 99 -9.31 -16.15 -13.53
C TYR A 99 -8.57 -14.84 -13.30
N TYR A 100 -8.97 -13.79 -14.01
CA TYR A 100 -8.35 -12.48 -13.91
C TYR A 100 -9.33 -11.37 -13.48
N GLY A 101 -10.61 -11.70 -13.27
CA GLY A 101 -11.66 -10.71 -13.14
C GLY A 101 -11.89 -9.91 -14.43
N GLU A 102 -12.88 -9.07 -14.44
CA GLU A 102 -13.17 -8.21 -15.59
C GLU A 102 -12.51 -6.84 -15.43
N ARG A 103 -12.15 -6.21 -16.53
CA ARG A 103 -11.71 -4.82 -16.52
C ARG A 103 -12.87 -3.89 -16.19
N LEU A 104 -12.59 -2.87 -15.41
CA LEU A 104 -13.52 -1.75 -15.23
C LEU A 104 -13.55 -0.90 -16.50
N ASP A 105 -14.69 -0.28 -16.75
CA ASP A 105 -14.85 0.65 -17.85
C ASP A 105 -13.96 1.89 -17.67
N GLY A 106 -13.55 2.51 -18.77
CA GLY A 106 -12.66 3.67 -18.72
C GLY A 106 -13.21 4.83 -17.88
N ARG A 107 -14.55 5.01 -17.86
CA ARG A 107 -15.20 6.04 -17.04
C ARG A 107 -15.08 5.74 -15.54
N ALA A 108 -15.22 4.49 -15.16
CA ALA A 108 -15.03 4.01 -13.79
C ALA A 108 -13.55 4.13 -13.37
N LEU A 109 -12.63 3.70 -14.22
CA LEU A 109 -11.18 3.80 -13.96
C LEU A 109 -10.72 5.25 -13.78
N ALA A 110 -11.30 6.20 -14.53
CA ALA A 110 -10.99 7.63 -14.40
C ALA A 110 -11.37 8.24 -13.04
N ARG A 111 -12.22 7.56 -12.26
CA ARG A 111 -12.62 7.97 -10.90
C ARG A 111 -11.76 7.36 -9.81
N LEU A 112 -11.06 6.27 -10.12
CA LEU A 112 -10.25 5.56 -9.15
C LEU A 112 -8.81 6.07 -9.13
N PRO A 113 -8.16 6.07 -7.97
CA PRO A 113 -6.75 6.39 -7.88
C PRO A 113 -5.91 5.34 -8.62
N VAL A 114 -4.84 5.80 -9.25
CA VAL A 114 -3.88 4.92 -9.94
C VAL A 114 -2.73 4.60 -8.99
N TYR A 115 -2.46 3.32 -8.82
CA TYR A 115 -1.32 2.84 -8.03
C TYR A 115 -0.32 2.14 -8.96
N PRO A 116 0.93 2.63 -9.07
CA PRO A 116 1.95 2.01 -9.93
C PRO A 116 2.15 0.52 -9.60
N GLY A 117 2.09 -0.33 -10.61
CA GLY A 117 2.23 -1.78 -10.46
C GLY A 117 0.96 -2.51 -10.00
N TYR A 118 -0.18 -1.82 -9.91
CA TYR A 118 -1.46 -2.40 -9.55
C TYR A 118 -2.53 -2.07 -10.58
N GLU A 119 -3.56 -2.91 -10.66
CA GLU A 119 -4.69 -2.75 -11.57
C GLU A 119 -6.01 -3.00 -10.83
N TRP A 120 -6.99 -2.13 -11.12
CA TRP A 120 -8.35 -2.31 -10.64
C TRP A 120 -9.11 -3.27 -11.56
N ARG A 121 -9.75 -4.27 -10.97
CA ARG A 121 -10.61 -5.25 -11.63
C ARG A 121 -11.96 -5.34 -10.94
N ARG A 122 -12.97 -5.90 -11.60
CA ARG A 122 -14.25 -6.24 -11.00
C ARG A 122 -14.47 -7.74 -11.02
N SER A 123 -15.18 -8.25 -10.02
CA SER A 123 -15.53 -9.66 -9.85
C SER A 123 -16.92 -9.72 -9.23
N GLY A 124 -17.94 -9.91 -10.07
CA GLY A 124 -19.32 -9.80 -9.63
C GLY A 124 -19.62 -8.41 -9.04
N PRO A 125 -20.06 -8.33 -7.76
CA PRO A 125 -20.36 -7.08 -7.09
C PRO A 125 -19.13 -6.37 -6.50
N ASP A 126 -17.94 -6.97 -6.60
CA ASP A 126 -16.74 -6.51 -5.91
C ASP A 126 -15.79 -5.78 -6.86
N VAL A 127 -15.05 -4.81 -6.31
CA VAL A 127 -13.89 -4.21 -6.97
C VAL A 127 -12.62 -4.70 -6.28
N VAL A 128 -11.65 -5.13 -7.08
CA VAL A 128 -10.43 -5.79 -6.59
C VAL A 128 -9.20 -5.05 -7.10
N LEU A 129 -8.24 -4.81 -6.22
CA LEU A 129 -6.93 -4.29 -6.59
C LEU A 129 -5.91 -5.41 -6.65
N ILE A 130 -5.23 -5.56 -7.78
CA ILE A 130 -4.36 -6.68 -8.07
C ILE A 130 -2.97 -6.17 -8.44
N ALA A 131 -1.92 -6.78 -7.90
CA ALA A 131 -0.54 -6.53 -8.31
C ALA A 131 -0.29 -7.16 -9.69
N VAL A 132 0.00 -6.35 -10.69
CA VAL A 132 0.08 -6.77 -12.11
C VAL A 132 1.16 -7.84 -12.34
N GLY A 133 2.33 -7.71 -11.70
CA GLY A 133 3.45 -8.63 -11.94
C GLY A 133 3.27 -10.03 -11.34
N THR A 134 2.54 -10.15 -10.22
CA THR A 134 2.39 -11.39 -9.46
C THR A 134 0.97 -11.94 -9.46
N GLY A 135 -0.01 -11.15 -9.86
CA GLY A 135 -1.43 -11.51 -9.75
C GLY A 135 -1.96 -11.56 -8.31
N ILE A 136 -1.17 -11.09 -7.33
CA ILE A 136 -1.61 -11.11 -5.92
C ILE A 136 -2.73 -10.10 -5.71
N VAL A 137 -3.81 -10.57 -5.08
CA VAL A 137 -4.92 -9.73 -4.64
C VAL A 137 -4.46 -8.86 -3.47
N TYR A 138 -4.35 -7.56 -3.69
CA TYR A 138 -3.96 -6.62 -2.67
C TYR A 138 -5.15 -6.22 -1.77
N GLU A 139 -6.27 -5.86 -2.39
CA GLU A 139 -7.48 -5.45 -1.67
C GLU A 139 -8.73 -5.94 -2.39
N ILE A 140 -9.78 -6.20 -1.62
CA ILE A 140 -11.13 -6.54 -2.10
C ILE A 140 -12.12 -5.55 -1.49
N LEU A 141 -12.77 -4.80 -2.33
CA LEU A 141 -13.87 -3.91 -1.95
C LEU A 141 -15.19 -4.66 -2.15
N ASP A 142 -15.59 -5.40 -1.12
CA ASP A 142 -16.75 -6.28 -1.18
C ASP A 142 -18.05 -5.50 -1.39
N GLY A 143 -18.88 -5.95 -2.31
CA GLY A 143 -20.26 -5.48 -2.52
C GLY A 143 -20.39 -4.02 -2.95
N VAL A 144 -19.33 -3.34 -3.34
CA VAL A 144 -19.37 -1.89 -3.68
C VAL A 144 -20.10 -1.59 -4.98
N LEU A 145 -20.40 -2.63 -5.78
CA LEU A 145 -21.14 -2.55 -7.05
C LEU A 145 -22.58 -3.08 -6.93
N ASN A 146 -23.12 -3.26 -5.72
CA ASN A 146 -24.51 -3.66 -5.48
C ASN A 146 -25.47 -2.49 -5.58
#